data_f62ea911fde57ef5efa20c1264337e81
#
_entry.id   f62ea911fde57ef5efa20c1264337e81
#
_cell.length_a   1.000
_cell.length_b   1.000
_cell.length_c   1.000
_cell.angle_alpha   90.00
_cell.angle_beta   90.00
_cell.angle_gamma   90.00
#
_symmetry.space_group_name_H-M   'P 1'
#
loop_
_entity.id
_entity.type
_entity.pdbx_description
1 polymer ?
#
loop_
_entity_poly.entity_id
_entity_poly.type
_entity_poly.pdbx_seq_one_letter_code
_entity_poly.pdbx_strand_id
1 'polypeptide(L)'
;MRQWRREVPQIDSSGKAVVGRVLHLQEVIIDKVNRNLARFGLKFPTYAILATIRVSGPPYRMTPSELLSAIVISSGGLSNLLRKLERDGLVQRSADKRDGRGVIVELTEKGIALTDESMAAHAALERELIAALSPQDCESMARMLSVLIATNSAG
;
A
#
# COMPACT_ATOMS: atom_id res chain seq x y z
N MET A 1 -18.92 -12.09 -18.92
CA MET A 1 -19.89 -13.01 -18.23
C MET A 1 -20.76 -13.78 -19.20
N ARG A 2 -21.45 -13.15 -20.21
CA ARG A 2 -22.31 -13.88 -21.17
C ARG A 2 -21.59 -14.98 -21.97
N GLN A 3 -20.35 -14.71 -22.42
CA GLN A 3 -19.54 -15.68 -23.16
C GLN A 3 -19.20 -16.91 -22.30
N TRP A 4 -18.81 -16.74 -21.03
CA TRP A 4 -18.49 -17.83 -20.13
C TRP A 4 -19.67 -18.79 -19.92
N ARG A 5 -20.84 -18.23 -19.67
CA ARG A 5 -22.07 -19.04 -19.52
C ARG A 5 -22.43 -19.81 -20.79
N ARG A 6 -22.07 -19.27 -21.97
CA ARG A 6 -22.36 -19.91 -23.27
C ARG A 6 -21.37 -21.02 -23.59
N GLU A 7 -20.05 -20.77 -23.35
CA GLU A 7 -19.01 -21.70 -23.81
C GLU A 7 -18.72 -22.81 -22.77
N VAL A 8 -18.90 -22.52 -21.49
CA VAL A 8 -18.61 -23.46 -20.39
C VAL A 8 -19.72 -23.45 -19.33
N PRO A 9 -20.95 -23.80 -19.70
CA PRO A 9 -22.12 -23.69 -18.81
C PRO A 9 -22.04 -24.54 -17.56
N GLN A 10 -21.19 -25.58 -17.55
CA GLN A 10 -20.94 -26.46 -16.40
C GLN A 10 -20.06 -25.81 -15.32
N ILE A 11 -19.42 -24.67 -15.59
CA ILE A 11 -18.58 -23.98 -14.63
C ILE A 11 -19.35 -22.82 -14.02
N ASP A 12 -19.52 -22.83 -12.70
CA ASP A 12 -20.06 -21.65 -12.00
C ASP A 12 -19.06 -20.51 -12.04
N SER A 13 -19.38 -19.51 -12.84
CA SER A 13 -18.58 -18.31 -13.01
C SER A 13 -19.10 -17.10 -12.21
N SER A 14 -19.95 -17.30 -11.21
CA SER A 14 -20.56 -16.20 -10.42
C SER A 14 -19.53 -15.32 -9.72
N GLY A 15 -18.53 -15.91 -9.10
CA GLY A 15 -17.44 -15.21 -8.42
C GLY A 15 -16.57 -14.34 -9.35
N LYS A 16 -16.49 -14.71 -10.65
CA LYS A 16 -15.68 -13.97 -11.63
C LYS A 16 -16.17 -12.53 -11.84
N ALA A 17 -17.46 -12.28 -11.60
CA ALA A 17 -18.03 -10.95 -11.71
C ALA A 17 -17.43 -9.95 -10.71
N VAL A 18 -17.08 -10.41 -9.52
CA VAL A 18 -16.45 -9.62 -8.47
C VAL A 18 -14.93 -9.69 -8.58
N VAL A 19 -14.36 -10.89 -8.46
CA VAL A 19 -12.91 -11.10 -8.42
C VAL A 19 -12.21 -10.54 -9.67
N GLY A 20 -12.76 -10.78 -10.86
CA GLY A 20 -12.16 -10.26 -12.10
C GLY A 20 -12.15 -8.72 -12.16
N ARG A 21 -13.15 -8.05 -11.57
CA ARG A 21 -13.18 -6.58 -11.47
C ARG A 21 -12.19 -6.06 -10.44
N VAL A 22 -12.07 -6.73 -9.30
CA VAL A 22 -11.10 -6.35 -8.26
C VAL A 22 -9.67 -6.44 -8.81
N LEU A 23 -9.33 -7.53 -9.48
CA LEU A 23 -7.99 -7.72 -10.07
C LEU A 23 -7.69 -6.67 -11.16
N HIS A 24 -8.62 -6.43 -12.07
CA HIS A 24 -8.44 -5.40 -13.10
C HIS A 24 -8.36 -3.99 -12.50
N LEU A 25 -9.21 -3.69 -11.52
CA LEU A 25 -9.18 -2.39 -10.82
C LEU A 25 -7.86 -2.19 -10.08
N GLN A 26 -7.32 -3.24 -9.45
CA GLN A 26 -6.02 -3.19 -8.79
C GLN A 26 -4.90 -2.82 -9.76
N GLU A 27 -4.86 -3.41 -10.97
CA GLU A 27 -3.87 -3.05 -12.00
C GLU A 27 -3.97 -1.56 -12.39
N VAL A 28 -5.20 -1.09 -12.65
CA VAL A 28 -5.47 0.30 -13.02
C VAL A 28 -5.05 1.27 -11.91
N ILE A 29 -5.38 0.95 -10.66
CA ILE A 29 -5.02 1.78 -9.50
C ILE A 29 -3.51 1.84 -9.34
N ILE A 30 -2.81 0.70 -9.32
CA ILE A 30 -1.35 0.64 -9.12
C ILE A 30 -0.60 1.40 -10.21
N ASP A 31 -1.04 1.32 -11.47
CA ASP A 31 -0.44 2.08 -12.55
C ASP A 31 -0.59 3.60 -12.32
N LYS A 32 -1.80 4.08 -12.00
CA LYS A 32 -2.04 5.50 -11.71
C LYS A 32 -1.27 5.98 -10.47
N VAL A 33 -1.25 5.18 -9.41
CA VAL A 33 -0.49 5.45 -8.18
C VAL A 33 1.00 5.59 -8.47
N ASN A 34 1.58 4.64 -9.21
CA ASN A 34 3.01 4.70 -9.54
C ASN A 34 3.35 5.90 -10.44
N ARG A 35 2.49 6.27 -11.39
CA ARG A 35 2.68 7.51 -12.19
C ARG A 35 2.64 8.77 -11.33
N ASN A 36 1.70 8.84 -10.37
CA ASN A 36 1.60 9.96 -9.46
C ASN A 36 2.82 10.07 -8.54
N LEU A 37 3.27 8.94 -7.97
CA LEU A 37 4.42 8.87 -7.08
C LEU A 37 5.77 9.06 -7.78
N ALA A 38 5.85 8.80 -9.09
CA ALA A 38 7.06 9.03 -9.88
C ALA A 38 7.53 10.50 -9.84
N ARG A 39 6.64 11.45 -9.61
CA ARG A 39 6.95 12.89 -9.43
C ARG A 39 7.84 13.15 -8.22
N PHE A 40 7.80 12.24 -7.24
CA PHE A 40 8.58 12.26 -6.00
C PHE A 40 9.77 11.28 -6.04
N GLY A 41 10.05 10.65 -7.19
CA GLY A 41 11.05 9.58 -7.31
C GLY A 41 10.66 8.30 -6.57
N LEU A 42 9.40 8.12 -6.21
CA LEU A 42 8.87 6.99 -5.46
C LEU A 42 8.10 6.00 -6.36
N LYS A 43 8.02 4.77 -5.89
CA LYS A 43 7.04 3.75 -6.30
C LYS A 43 6.20 3.37 -5.10
N PHE A 44 5.03 2.77 -5.33
CA PHE A 44 4.10 2.42 -4.26
C PHE A 44 4.76 1.68 -3.07
N PRO A 45 5.63 0.65 -3.25
CA PRO A 45 6.24 -0.02 -2.10
C PRO A 45 7.15 0.89 -1.24
N THR A 46 7.91 1.80 -1.86
CA THR A 46 8.75 2.76 -1.12
C THR A 46 7.91 3.83 -0.43
N TYR A 47 6.87 4.32 -1.09
CA TYR A 47 5.88 5.22 -0.51
C TYR A 47 5.19 4.57 0.69
N ALA A 48 4.72 3.33 0.57
CA ALA A 48 4.04 2.63 1.66
C ALA A 48 4.91 2.54 2.93
N ILE A 49 6.21 2.26 2.79
CA ILE A 49 7.16 2.26 3.93
C ILE A 49 7.22 3.64 4.58
N LEU A 50 7.47 4.69 3.80
CA LEU A 50 7.59 6.05 4.31
C LEU A 50 6.29 6.52 4.99
N ALA A 51 5.15 6.31 4.35
CA ALA A 51 3.84 6.66 4.90
C ALA A 51 3.54 5.90 6.20
N THR A 52 3.86 4.60 6.27
CA THR A 52 3.67 3.80 7.48
C THR A 52 4.49 4.33 8.65
N ILE A 53 5.76 4.66 8.43
CA ILE A 53 6.60 5.27 9.47
C ILE A 53 6.05 6.66 9.85
N ARG A 54 5.59 7.44 8.88
CA ARG A 54 5.07 8.79 9.13
C ARG A 54 3.82 8.79 10.01
N VAL A 55 2.89 7.87 9.75
CA VAL A 55 1.63 7.77 10.53
C VAL A 55 1.80 7.08 11.88
N SER A 56 2.95 6.46 12.16
CA SER A 56 3.25 5.92 13.50
C SER A 56 3.42 7.01 14.57
N GLY A 57 3.54 8.28 14.15
CA GLY A 57 3.72 9.42 15.04
C GLY A 57 5.18 9.66 15.44
N PRO A 58 5.46 10.82 16.09
CA PRO A 58 6.81 11.12 16.56
C PRO A 58 7.35 10.05 17.50
N PRO A 59 8.62 9.70 17.39
CA PRO A 59 9.67 10.27 16.56
C PRO A 59 9.80 9.67 15.15
N TYR A 60 8.73 9.16 14.53
CA TYR A 60 8.66 8.64 13.15
C TYR A 60 9.67 7.52 12.89
N ARG A 61 9.63 6.49 13.73
CA ARG A 61 10.54 5.35 13.67
C ARG A 61 9.81 4.03 13.94
N MET A 62 10.26 2.99 13.27
CA MET A 62 9.74 1.63 13.41
C MET A 62 10.87 0.61 13.25
N THR A 63 10.68 -0.56 13.81
CA THR A 63 11.54 -1.71 13.51
C THR A 63 11.14 -2.34 12.17
N PRO A 64 12.06 -3.08 11.49
CA PRO A 64 11.68 -3.85 10.30
C PRO A 64 10.55 -4.86 10.56
N SER A 65 10.47 -5.44 11.76
CA SER A 65 9.40 -6.38 12.13
C SER A 65 8.03 -5.70 12.20
N GLU A 66 7.96 -4.50 12.78
CA GLU A 66 6.72 -3.69 12.79
C GLU A 66 6.31 -3.29 11.37
N LEU A 67 7.26 -2.93 10.51
CA LEU A 67 6.98 -2.63 9.11
C LEU A 67 6.44 -3.86 8.37
N LEU A 68 7.03 -5.04 8.57
CA LEU A 68 6.53 -6.28 7.95
C LEU A 68 5.12 -6.65 8.42
N SER A 69 4.76 -6.31 9.65
CA SER A 69 3.40 -6.53 10.17
C SER A 69 2.39 -5.53 9.62
N ALA A 70 2.84 -4.32 9.24
CA ALA A 70 1.97 -3.25 8.78
C ALA A 70 1.75 -3.23 7.26
N ILE A 71 2.69 -3.78 6.48
CA ILE A 71 2.64 -3.75 5.01
C ILE A 71 2.85 -5.15 4.42
N VAL A 72 2.15 -5.44 3.31
CA VAL A 72 2.26 -6.73 2.62
C VAL A 72 3.53 -6.74 1.75
N ILE A 73 4.64 -7.21 2.33
CA ILE A 73 5.92 -7.34 1.63
C ILE A 73 6.75 -8.47 2.25
N SER A 74 7.61 -9.12 1.46
CA SER A 74 8.56 -10.11 1.99
C SER A 74 9.72 -9.42 2.73
N SER A 75 10.35 -10.13 3.70
CA SER A 75 11.49 -9.62 4.46
C SER A 75 12.68 -9.23 3.57
N GLY A 76 12.97 -10.03 2.54
CA GLY A 76 14.01 -9.70 1.55
C GLY A 76 13.66 -8.47 0.71
N GLY A 77 12.39 -8.33 0.33
CA GLY A 77 11.87 -7.15 -0.35
C GLY A 77 12.02 -5.89 0.49
N LEU A 78 11.60 -5.95 1.77
CA LEU A 78 11.75 -4.83 2.70
C LEU A 78 13.20 -4.39 2.87
N SER A 79 14.13 -5.34 3.09
CA SER A 79 15.57 -5.03 3.24
C SER A 79 16.15 -4.30 2.04
N ASN A 80 15.76 -4.68 0.82
CA ASN A 80 16.21 -4.03 -0.41
C ASN A 80 15.66 -2.60 -0.52
N LEU A 81 14.38 -2.41 -0.21
CA LEU A 81 13.74 -1.10 -0.25
C LEU A 81 14.29 -0.16 0.83
N LEU A 82 14.54 -0.63 2.04
CA LEU A 82 15.15 0.16 3.11
C LEU A 82 16.56 0.62 2.73
N ARG A 83 17.37 -0.25 2.11
CA ARG A 83 18.70 0.16 1.59
C ARG A 83 18.60 1.24 0.52
N LYS A 84 17.59 1.17 -0.35
CA LYS A 84 17.33 2.22 -1.34
C LYS A 84 16.95 3.54 -0.65
N LEU A 85 15.98 3.51 0.25
CA LEU A 85 15.50 4.70 0.97
C LEU A 85 16.60 5.36 1.79
N GLU A 86 17.51 4.58 2.39
CA GLU A 86 18.68 5.07 3.13
C GLU A 86 19.69 5.73 2.18
N ARG A 87 20.02 5.13 1.03
CA ARG A 87 20.87 5.77 0.01
C ARG A 87 20.27 7.06 -0.53
N ASP A 88 18.95 7.14 -0.65
CA ASP A 88 18.25 8.34 -1.09
C ASP A 88 18.17 9.40 0.02
N GLY A 89 18.61 9.07 1.23
CA GLY A 89 18.63 9.96 2.41
C GLY A 89 17.25 10.22 2.99
N LEU A 90 16.29 9.33 2.77
CA LEU A 90 14.90 9.47 3.24
C LEU A 90 14.68 8.79 4.59
N VAL A 91 15.45 7.77 4.88
CA VAL A 91 15.48 7.12 6.18
C VAL A 91 16.92 6.97 6.67
N GLN A 92 17.09 6.81 7.98
CA GLN A 92 18.32 6.39 8.63
C GLN A 92 18.07 5.12 9.43
N ARG A 93 19.11 4.29 9.59
CA ARG A 93 19.05 3.08 10.40
C ARG A 93 20.04 3.21 11.56
N SER A 94 19.59 2.83 12.73
CA SER A 94 20.42 2.80 13.95
C SER A 94 20.17 1.51 14.73
N ALA A 95 21.09 1.17 15.64
CA ALA A 95 20.86 0.08 16.58
C ALA A 95 19.74 0.42 17.56
N ASP A 96 18.86 -0.53 17.84
CA ASP A 96 17.85 -0.38 18.89
C ASP A 96 18.57 -0.45 20.26
N LYS A 97 18.60 0.67 20.94
CA LYS A 97 19.21 0.78 22.29
C LYS A 97 18.47 -0.02 23.36
N ARG A 98 17.23 -0.44 23.11
CA ARG A 98 16.41 -1.20 24.07
C ARG A 98 16.71 -2.69 24.01
N ASP A 99 17.01 -3.23 22.82
CA ASP A 99 17.22 -4.67 22.61
C ASP A 99 18.65 -5.04 22.21
N GLY A 100 19.54 -4.06 21.99
CA GLY A 100 20.95 -4.26 21.69
C GLY A 100 21.26 -5.03 20.39
N ARG A 101 20.29 -5.71 19.81
CA ARG A 101 20.38 -6.51 18.58
C ARG A 101 19.43 -6.08 17.46
N GLY A 102 18.50 -5.18 17.78
CA GLY A 102 17.50 -4.70 16.83
C GLY A 102 18.01 -3.54 15.98
N VAL A 103 17.32 -3.31 14.87
CA VAL A 103 17.51 -2.15 13.98
C VAL A 103 16.26 -1.27 14.06
N ILE A 104 16.46 0.02 14.20
CA ILE A 104 15.43 1.05 14.09
C ILE A 104 15.58 1.74 12.74
N VAL A 105 14.46 1.92 12.04
CA VAL A 105 14.34 2.73 10.81
C VAL A 105 13.60 4.00 11.18
N GLU A 106 14.20 5.15 10.92
CA GLU A 106 13.65 6.46 11.26
C GLU A 106 13.63 7.36 10.03
N LEU A 107 12.57 8.17 9.85
CA LEU A 107 12.54 9.17 8.79
C LEU A 107 13.55 10.29 9.09
N THR A 108 14.27 10.71 8.05
CA THR A 108 15.04 11.96 8.11
C THR A 108 14.11 13.17 7.92
N GLU A 109 14.56 14.39 8.18
CA GLU A 109 13.80 15.61 7.87
C GLU A 109 13.39 15.67 6.39
N LYS A 110 14.32 15.31 5.49
CA LYS A 110 14.05 15.16 4.06
C LYS A 110 12.98 14.10 3.79
N GLY A 111 13.04 12.96 4.49
CA GLY A 111 12.06 11.88 4.41
C GLY A 111 10.69 12.34 4.86
N ILE A 112 10.58 13.07 5.96
CA ILE A 112 9.32 13.63 6.46
C ILE A 112 8.70 14.58 5.43
N ALA A 113 9.47 15.57 4.95
CA ALA A 113 8.97 16.55 3.98
C ALA A 113 8.48 15.88 2.70
N LEU A 114 9.27 14.98 2.09
CA LEU A 114 8.87 14.25 0.89
C LEU A 114 7.65 13.36 1.13
N THR A 115 7.57 12.73 2.29
CA THR A 115 6.43 11.88 2.64
C THR A 115 5.16 12.70 2.75
N ASP A 116 5.18 13.83 3.43
CA ASP A 116 4.01 14.70 3.59
C ASP A 116 3.49 15.22 2.23
N GLU A 117 4.39 15.64 1.33
CA GLU A 117 4.02 16.06 -0.03
C GLU A 117 3.43 14.90 -0.84
N SER A 118 4.07 13.73 -0.82
CA SER A 118 3.61 12.57 -1.57
C SER A 118 2.29 12.01 -1.03
N MET A 119 2.06 12.05 0.29
CA MET A 119 0.78 11.68 0.92
C MET A 119 -0.35 12.61 0.49
N ALA A 120 -0.12 13.92 0.45
CA ALA A 120 -1.13 14.88 -0.04
C ALA A 120 -1.51 14.62 -1.50
N ALA A 121 -0.52 14.36 -2.36
CA ALA A 121 -0.74 14.04 -3.77
C ALA A 121 -1.44 12.68 -3.95
N HIS A 122 -1.10 11.70 -3.12
CA HIS A 122 -1.73 10.37 -3.13
C HIS A 122 -3.19 10.45 -2.71
N ALA A 123 -3.49 11.14 -1.62
CA ALA A 123 -4.86 11.35 -1.16
C ALA A 123 -5.74 12.10 -2.17
N ALA A 124 -5.18 13.04 -2.93
CA ALA A 124 -5.88 13.70 -4.02
C ALA A 124 -6.23 12.71 -5.14
N LEU A 125 -5.28 11.87 -5.55
CA LEU A 125 -5.51 10.82 -6.56
C LEU A 125 -6.57 9.81 -6.08
N GLU A 126 -6.53 9.38 -4.81
CA GLU A 126 -7.53 8.45 -4.26
C GLU A 126 -8.95 9.02 -4.38
N ARG A 127 -9.15 10.32 -4.08
CA ARG A 127 -10.45 10.98 -4.27
C ARG A 127 -10.89 11.01 -5.74
N GLU A 128 -9.95 11.26 -6.66
CA GLU A 128 -10.25 11.22 -8.11
C GLU A 128 -10.66 9.82 -8.57
N LEU A 129 -10.02 8.78 -8.06
CA LEU A 129 -10.31 7.39 -8.42
C LEU A 129 -11.73 6.96 -8.04
N ILE A 130 -12.29 7.51 -6.99
CA ILE A 130 -13.63 7.17 -6.50
C ILE A 130 -14.69 8.24 -6.85
N ALA A 131 -14.33 9.32 -7.55
CA ALA A 131 -15.21 10.47 -7.80
C ALA A 131 -16.51 10.14 -8.57
N ALA A 132 -16.54 9.00 -9.27
CA ALA A 132 -17.74 8.51 -9.96
C ALA A 132 -18.77 7.86 -9.03
N LEU A 133 -18.42 7.61 -7.77
CA LEU A 133 -19.29 6.97 -6.79
C LEU A 133 -19.93 8.01 -5.88
N SER A 134 -21.18 7.76 -5.49
CA SER A 134 -21.79 8.53 -4.40
C SER A 134 -21.09 8.22 -3.06
N PRO A 135 -21.17 9.12 -2.05
CA PRO A 135 -20.63 8.82 -0.72
C PRO A 135 -21.17 7.51 -0.12
N GLN A 136 -22.43 7.23 -0.33
CA GLN A 136 -23.08 6.00 0.16
C GLN A 136 -22.57 4.74 -0.57
N ASP A 137 -22.28 4.83 -1.88
CA ASP A 137 -21.69 3.72 -2.64
C ASP A 137 -20.23 3.49 -2.22
N CYS A 138 -19.45 4.55 -1.96
CA CYS A 138 -18.09 4.45 -1.42
C CYS A 138 -18.07 3.70 -0.09
N GLU A 139 -18.95 4.08 0.85
CA GLU A 139 -19.05 3.43 2.15
C GLU A 139 -19.48 1.95 2.03
N SER A 140 -20.43 1.67 1.16
CA SER A 140 -20.91 0.31 0.89
C SER A 140 -19.82 -0.56 0.27
N MET A 141 -19.08 -0.03 -0.71
CA MET A 141 -17.96 -0.72 -1.35
C MET A 141 -16.83 -0.99 -0.35
N ALA A 142 -16.45 0.01 0.47
CA ALA A 142 -15.40 -0.14 1.48
C ALA A 142 -15.76 -1.25 2.48
N ARG A 143 -17.01 -1.29 2.95
CA ARG A 143 -17.49 -2.35 3.85
C ARG A 143 -17.43 -3.73 3.20
N MET A 144 -17.90 -3.87 1.94
CA MET A 144 -17.88 -5.16 1.23
C MET A 144 -16.44 -5.65 1.00
N LEU A 145 -15.53 -4.77 0.61
CA LEU A 145 -14.10 -5.11 0.44
C LEU A 145 -13.47 -5.53 1.76
N SER A 146 -13.79 -4.85 2.87
CA SER A 146 -13.29 -5.22 4.21
C SER A 146 -13.74 -6.63 4.61
N VAL A 147 -14.99 -7.01 4.33
CA VAL A 147 -15.48 -8.38 4.59
C VAL A 147 -14.68 -9.39 3.76
N LEU A 148 -14.48 -9.13 2.45
CA LEU A 148 -13.70 -10.03 1.60
C LEU A 148 -12.25 -10.17 2.07
N ILE A 149 -11.61 -9.09 2.49
CA ILE A 149 -10.24 -9.11 3.02
C ILE A 149 -10.21 -9.95 4.30
N ALA A 150 -11.07 -9.65 5.27
CA ALA A 150 -11.09 -10.35 6.57
C ALA A 150 -11.31 -11.86 6.43
N THR A 151 -12.20 -12.27 5.53
CA THR A 151 -12.52 -13.70 5.32
C THR A 151 -11.47 -14.48 4.52
N ASN A 152 -10.61 -13.80 3.74
CA ASN A 152 -9.62 -14.45 2.88
C ASN A 152 -8.16 -14.18 3.31
N SER A 153 -7.92 -13.38 4.36
CA SER A 153 -6.57 -13.14 4.90
C SER A 153 -6.19 -14.06 6.06
N ALA A 154 -7.14 -14.87 6.56
CA ALA A 154 -6.90 -15.86 7.62
C ALA A 154 -6.42 -17.17 6.98
N GLY A 155 -5.12 -17.26 6.70
CA GLY A 155 -4.42 -18.44 6.18
C GLY A 155 -2.94 -18.38 6.53
#